data_ef10279d08d27af08fac3c13ecf631a9
#
_entry.id   ef10279d08d27af08fac3c13ecf631a9
#
_cell.length_a   1.000
_cell.length_b   1.000
_cell.length_c   1.000
_cell.angle_alpha   90.00
_cell.angle_beta   90.00
_cell.angle_gamma   90.00
#
_symmetry.space_group_name_H-M   'P 1'
#
loop_
_entity.id
_entity.type
_entity.pdbx_description
1 polymer ?
#
loop_
_entity_poly.entity_id
_entity_poly.type
_entity_poly.pdbx_seq_one_letter_code
_entity_poly.pdbx_strand_id
1 'polypeptide(L)'
;MESSQVTVVAADTTDPRSGLRAVASLRVLADVLEQRQVEAALRAGMSWQMVADALGVTRQAVHKKYSKRIDASIPRPRRRT
;
A
#
# COMPACT_ATOMS: atom_id res chain seq x y z
N MET A 1 -12.94 -14.82 1.06
CA MET A 1 -12.32 -15.13 2.36
C MET A 1 -12.07 -13.85 3.10
N GLU A 2 -12.48 -13.74 4.34
CA GLU A 2 -12.22 -12.52 5.08
C GLU A 2 -10.76 -12.47 5.56
N SER A 3 -10.28 -11.29 5.94
CA SER A 3 -8.86 -11.09 6.22
C SER A 3 -8.34 -11.93 7.39
N SER A 4 -9.13 -12.16 8.43
CA SER A 4 -8.69 -12.99 9.56
C SER A 4 -8.47 -14.44 9.15
N GLN A 5 -9.33 -14.98 8.27
CA GLN A 5 -9.17 -16.32 7.74
C GLN A 5 -7.95 -16.42 6.82
N VAL A 6 -7.73 -15.38 6.01
CA VAL A 6 -6.56 -15.33 5.14
C VAL A 6 -5.29 -15.36 5.98
N THR A 7 -5.26 -14.59 7.07
CA THR A 7 -4.09 -14.54 7.96
C THR A 7 -3.82 -15.91 8.58
N VAL A 8 -4.85 -16.61 9.02
CA VAL A 8 -4.70 -17.96 9.61
C VAL A 8 -4.12 -18.92 8.59
N VAL A 9 -4.65 -18.93 7.36
CA VAL A 9 -4.16 -19.82 6.30
C VAL A 9 -2.72 -19.47 5.93
N ALA A 10 -2.38 -18.19 5.86
CA ALA A 10 -1.02 -17.75 5.52
C ALA A 10 -0.01 -18.18 6.58
N ALA A 11 -0.42 -18.26 7.85
CA ALA A 11 0.45 -18.66 8.93
C ALA A 11 0.65 -20.19 9.04
N ASP A 12 -0.24 -20.97 8.42
CA ASP A 12 -0.17 -22.42 8.47
C ASP A 12 0.77 -22.94 7.38
N THR A 13 1.87 -23.55 7.77
CA THR A 13 2.88 -24.05 6.84
C THR A 13 2.72 -25.52 6.48
N THR A 14 1.62 -26.15 6.89
CA THR A 14 1.38 -27.56 6.54
C THR A 14 0.92 -27.73 5.09
N ASP A 15 0.39 -26.66 4.47
CA ASP A 15 0.03 -26.64 3.05
C ASP A 15 0.58 -25.38 2.41
N PRO A 16 1.85 -25.40 1.93
CA PRO A 16 2.48 -24.20 1.39
C PRO A 16 1.76 -23.59 0.19
N ARG A 17 1.12 -24.41 -0.64
CA ARG A 17 0.40 -23.86 -1.81
C ARG A 17 -0.77 -22.97 -1.37
N SER A 18 -1.57 -23.46 -0.44
CA SER A 18 -2.67 -22.67 0.11
C SER A 18 -2.14 -21.48 0.89
N GLY A 19 -1.05 -21.65 1.64
CA GLY A 19 -0.42 -20.57 2.37
C GLY A 19 0.07 -19.46 1.45
N LEU A 20 0.69 -19.83 0.34
CA LEU A 20 1.17 -18.83 -0.64
C LEU A 20 0.02 -18.08 -1.30
N ARG A 21 -1.07 -18.75 -1.61
CA ARG A 21 -2.26 -18.09 -2.14
C ARG A 21 -2.84 -17.09 -1.15
N ALA A 22 -2.86 -17.46 0.13
CA ALA A 22 -3.34 -16.58 1.19
C ALA A 22 -2.43 -15.35 1.32
N VAL A 23 -1.12 -15.53 1.23
CA VAL A 23 -0.17 -14.41 1.24
C VAL A 23 -0.42 -13.48 0.06
N ALA A 24 -0.66 -14.04 -1.13
CA ALA A 24 -0.96 -13.24 -2.32
C ALA A 24 -2.23 -12.41 -2.11
N SER A 25 -3.25 -12.99 -1.49
CA SER A 25 -4.49 -12.27 -1.17
C SER A 25 -4.25 -11.13 -0.19
N LEU A 26 -3.42 -11.36 0.82
CA LEU A 26 -3.06 -10.31 1.78
C LEU A 26 -2.32 -9.16 1.11
N ARG A 27 -1.44 -9.45 0.16
CA ARG A 27 -0.73 -8.41 -0.57
C ARG A 27 -1.68 -7.54 -1.38
N VAL A 28 -2.67 -8.15 -2.03
CA VAL A 28 -3.67 -7.39 -2.78
C VAL A 28 -4.46 -6.49 -1.84
N LEU A 29 -4.90 -7.02 -0.71
CA LEU A 29 -5.63 -6.23 0.28
C LEU A 29 -4.76 -5.09 0.82
N ALA A 30 -3.51 -5.38 1.17
CA ALA A 30 -2.60 -4.36 1.67
C ALA A 30 -2.38 -3.27 0.63
N ASP A 31 -2.27 -3.62 -0.65
CA ASP A 31 -2.07 -2.64 -1.72
C ASP A 31 -3.28 -1.70 -1.86
N VAL A 32 -4.48 -2.26 -1.78
CA VAL A 32 -5.71 -1.45 -1.83
C VAL A 32 -5.77 -0.49 -0.65
N LEU A 33 -5.50 -0.97 0.56
CA LEU A 33 -5.52 -0.14 1.76
C LEU A 33 -4.41 0.91 1.73
N GLU A 34 -3.24 0.54 1.25
CA GLU A 34 -2.12 1.46 1.11
C GLU A 34 -2.48 2.61 0.19
N GLN A 35 -3.07 2.31 -0.97
CA GLN A 35 -3.48 3.35 -1.91
C GLN A 35 -4.48 4.32 -1.28
N ARG A 36 -5.45 3.80 -0.53
CA ARG A 36 -6.43 4.64 0.17
C ARG A 36 -5.75 5.56 1.18
N GLN A 37 -4.77 5.05 1.90
CA GLN A 37 -4.04 5.85 2.88
C GLN A 37 -3.14 6.88 2.21
N VAL A 38 -2.50 6.52 1.10
CA VAL A 38 -1.69 7.48 0.34
C VAL A 38 -2.57 8.62 -0.16
N GLU A 39 -3.74 8.31 -0.70
CA GLU A 39 -4.66 9.35 -1.16
C GLU A 39 -5.10 10.25 -0.01
N ALA A 40 -5.43 9.67 1.13
CA ALA A 40 -5.79 10.44 2.32
C ALA A 40 -4.66 11.35 2.78
N ALA A 41 -3.42 10.83 2.74
CA ALA A 41 -2.25 11.61 3.12
C ALA A 41 -2.05 12.81 2.21
N LEU A 42 -2.17 12.61 0.90
CA LEU A 42 -2.02 13.70 -0.06
C LEU A 42 -3.12 14.75 0.11
N ARG A 43 -4.35 14.32 0.37
CA ARG A 43 -5.44 15.25 0.65
C ARG A 43 -5.19 16.05 1.93
N ALA A 44 -4.51 15.45 2.89
CA ALA A 44 -4.13 16.13 4.13
C ALA A 44 -2.90 17.04 3.97
N GLY A 45 -2.32 17.10 2.77
CA GLY A 45 -1.18 17.97 2.50
C GLY A 45 0.18 17.36 2.81
N MET A 46 0.26 16.04 3.04
CA MET A 46 1.54 15.38 3.29
C MET A 46 2.40 15.35 2.02
N SER A 47 3.70 15.46 2.19
CA SER A 47 4.65 15.33 1.09
C SER A 47 4.89 13.86 0.75
N TRP A 48 5.46 13.61 -0.43
CA TRP A 48 5.87 12.25 -0.79
C TRP A 48 6.88 11.68 0.19
N GLN A 49 7.79 12.53 0.72
CA GLN A 49 8.75 12.07 1.72
C GLN A 49 8.06 11.62 3.01
N MET A 50 7.06 12.36 3.44
CA MET A 50 6.31 11.99 4.64
C MET A 50 5.58 10.67 4.46
N VAL A 51 4.98 10.47 3.29
CA VAL A 51 4.32 9.21 2.95
C VAL A 51 5.33 8.06 2.94
N ALA A 52 6.47 8.28 2.29
CA ALA A 52 7.53 7.27 2.21
C ALA A 52 8.04 6.88 3.60
N ASP A 53 8.27 7.87 4.45
CA ASP A 53 8.74 7.64 5.81
C ASP A 53 7.74 6.77 6.60
N ALA A 54 6.46 7.08 6.47
CA ALA A 54 5.42 6.31 7.16
C ALA A 54 5.35 4.87 6.65
N LEU A 55 5.58 4.67 5.36
CA LEU A 55 5.55 3.33 4.76
C LEU A 55 6.87 2.57 4.92
N GLY A 56 7.92 3.24 5.35
CA GLY A 56 9.23 2.61 5.49
C GLY A 56 9.91 2.32 4.16
N VAL A 57 9.63 3.13 3.14
CA VAL A 57 10.21 2.97 1.81
C VAL A 57 10.87 4.28 1.37
N THR A 58 11.52 4.28 0.22
CA THR A 58 12.12 5.50 -0.30
C THR A 58 11.08 6.41 -0.95
N ARG A 59 11.38 7.72 -0.98
CA ARG A 59 10.53 8.67 -1.67
C ARG A 59 10.35 8.30 -3.15
N GLN A 60 11.43 7.88 -3.79
CA GLN A 60 11.38 7.47 -5.19
C GLN A 60 10.43 6.28 -5.39
N ALA A 61 10.49 5.30 -4.51
CA ALA A 61 9.65 4.10 -4.62
C ALA A 61 8.17 4.45 -4.55
N VAL A 62 7.77 5.27 -3.58
CA VAL A 62 6.36 5.63 -3.42
C VAL A 62 5.90 6.54 -4.56
N HIS A 63 6.75 7.47 -4.98
CA HIS A 63 6.42 8.35 -6.09
C HIS A 63 6.23 7.56 -7.39
N LYS A 64 7.16 6.64 -7.67
CA LYS A 64 7.08 5.80 -8.85
C LYS A 64 5.80 4.96 -8.84
N LYS A 65 5.45 4.41 -7.70
CA LYS A 65 4.28 3.55 -7.58
C LYS A 65 2.98 4.32 -7.75
N TYR A 66 2.87 5.52 -7.19
CA TYR A 66 1.59 6.20 -7.05
C TYR A 66 1.40 7.44 -7.91
N SER A 67 2.44 8.00 -8.50
CA SER A 67 2.29 9.28 -9.21
C SER A 67 1.25 9.22 -10.34
N LYS A 68 1.05 8.05 -10.94
CA LYS A 68 0.09 7.88 -12.03
C LYS A 68 -1.17 7.12 -11.60
N ARG A 69 -1.20 6.61 -10.38
CA ARG A 69 -2.33 5.82 -9.89
C ARG A 69 -3.30 6.63 -9.05
N ILE A 70 -2.89 7.82 -8.66
CA ILE A 70 -3.70 8.68 -7.80
C ILE A 70 -4.71 9.43 -8.64
N ASP A 71 -5.95 9.54 -8.15
CA ASP A 71 -7.00 10.27 -8.80
C ASP A 71 -6.53 11.70 -9.11
N ALA A 72 -6.81 12.17 -10.32
CA ALA A 72 -6.37 13.50 -10.77
C ALA A 72 -6.95 14.64 -9.91
N SER A 73 -8.08 14.40 -9.23
CA SER A 73 -8.68 15.41 -8.36
C SER A 73 -7.90 15.62 -7.08
N ILE A 74 -7.00 14.72 -6.73
CA ILE A 74 -6.24 14.80 -5.48
C ILE A 74 -5.03 15.69 -5.69
N PRO A 75 -4.82 16.73 -4.84
CA PRO A 75 -3.65 17.58 -4.96
C PRO A 75 -2.37 16.78 -4.78
N ARG A 76 -1.38 17.07 -5.59
CA ARG A 76 -0.08 16.43 -5.47
C ARG A 76 0.91 17.40 -4.84
N PRO A 77 1.86 16.88 -4.04
CA PRO A 77 2.90 17.74 -3.47
C PRO A 77 3.71 18.37 -4.59
N ARG A 78 4.13 19.63 -4.36
CA ARG A 78 4.99 20.28 -5.29
C ARG A 78 6.34 19.64 -5.33
N ARG A 79 6.94 19.63 -6.51
CA ARG A 79 8.16 19.07 -6.63
C ARG A 79 9.22 19.74 -5.85
N ARG A 80 9.52 20.63 -5.49
CA ARG A 80 10.53 21.13 -4.83
C ARG A 80 10.58 21.29 -3.78
N THR A 81 10.96 21.37 -3.47
CA THR A 81 11.26 21.72 -2.62
C THR A 81 11.54 21.55 -1.89
#